data_f8934cc6873d915f5af2eb227ef1c44a
#
_entry.id   f8934cc6873d915f5af2eb227ef1c44a
#
_cell.length_a   1.000
_cell.length_b   1.000
_cell.length_c   1.000
_cell.angle_alpha   90.00
_cell.angle_beta   90.00
_cell.angle_gamma   90.00
#
_symmetry.space_group_name_H-M   'P 1'
#
loop_
_entity.id
_entity.type
_entity.pdbx_description
1 polymer ?
#
loop_
_entity_poly.entity_id
_entity_poly.type
_entity_poly.pdbx_seq_one_letter_code
_entity_poly.pdbx_strand_id
1 'polypeptide(L)'
;MRGDASRPVTVAALLRWLLKYMVVAWLVALLAILVAGXFKRKVVEETEPLLESFVLERLEQNDRCNAILAISPDLQGQLDVIELMPERGSLHGVPVLVKDNIDVKGMPTTAGSRALLNNHAGTDSPVVANLRRAGALIAGKANLSEWANFRSTASTSGWSSVGGLTTNPFDASCSACGSSSGSGAAVGSGLVEIAIGTETDGSITCPAAMCGVVGLKPTVGLLSCDGIVPISESQDTPGPMTRTVRLAAVALSAMAGXGSTNYEDSLDLEALEGLXLGVLTPLCGLYDDSVSAAFAAARRTLERAGAVLVEIDHLPDLRRISQLEWEILLREFKRDLNVYLSGRPPSVTTRTLADIIAYNKSHASVVMPHXGQDIFXQSEGTKGGEDPELPGLVAEARRLAGREGIDRLLTEHQCVALIAPTTGRAFPVNLEGGDEFQGACTTLPAVSGYPHLTVPMGRADGLPVGLSFMGPQFSEARLLSMGYAFEQKHIQ
;
A
#
# COMPACT_ATOMS: atom_id res chain seq x y z
N MET A 1 -39.26 -3.42 59.90
CA MET A 1 -37.82 -3.22 59.73
C MET A 1 -37.26 -4.40 58.92
N ARG A 2 -37.10 -4.22 57.65
CA ARG A 2 -36.37 -5.22 56.83
C ARG A 2 -35.41 -4.40 55.98
N GLY A 3 -34.13 -4.61 56.27
CA GLY A 3 -33.04 -3.94 55.61
C GLY A 3 -32.93 -4.31 54.15
N ASP A 4 -32.75 -3.33 53.34
CA ASP A 4 -32.48 -3.48 51.91
C ASP A 4 -31.02 -3.92 51.76
N ALA A 5 -30.83 -5.18 51.40
CA ALA A 5 -29.49 -5.72 51.18
C ALA A 5 -29.03 -5.25 49.78
N SER A 6 -28.16 -4.27 49.78
CA SER A 6 -27.50 -3.84 48.52
C SER A 6 -26.73 -5.02 47.93
N ARG A 7 -27.05 -5.43 46.73
CA ARG A 7 -26.34 -6.50 46.01
C ARG A 7 -24.88 -6.05 45.78
N PRO A 8 -23.91 -6.88 46.16
CA PRO A 8 -22.52 -6.50 45.89
C PRO A 8 -22.24 -6.50 44.41
N VAL A 9 -21.58 -5.43 43.97
CA VAL A 9 -21.14 -5.25 42.59
C VAL A 9 -20.09 -6.35 42.34
N THR A 10 -20.34 -7.19 41.37
CA THR A 10 -19.41 -8.28 41.06
C THR A 10 -18.12 -7.73 40.48
N VAL A 11 -17.01 -8.39 40.79
CA VAL A 11 -15.67 -8.04 40.29
C VAL A 11 -15.68 -7.97 38.73
N ALA A 12 -16.47 -8.85 38.11
CA ALA A 12 -16.63 -8.87 36.66
C ALA A 12 -17.30 -7.59 36.11
N ALA A 13 -18.29 -7.08 36.86
CA ALA A 13 -18.95 -5.82 36.49
C ALA A 13 -17.99 -4.62 36.65
N LEU A 14 -17.17 -4.66 37.69
CA LEU A 14 -16.16 -3.64 37.94
C LEU A 14 -15.06 -3.67 36.86
N LEU A 15 -14.62 -4.85 36.47
CA LEU A 15 -13.61 -5.03 35.41
C LEU A 15 -14.13 -4.61 34.05
N ARG A 16 -15.39 -4.94 33.75
CA ARG A 16 -16.03 -4.47 32.50
C ARG A 16 -16.18 -2.95 32.49
N TRP A 17 -16.46 -2.38 33.65
CA TRP A 17 -16.59 -0.93 33.82
C TRP A 17 -15.21 -0.26 33.67
N LEU A 18 -14.18 -0.84 34.27
CA LEU A 18 -12.79 -0.37 34.16
C LEU A 18 -12.24 -0.51 32.73
N LEU A 19 -12.55 -1.63 32.07
CA LEU A 19 -12.13 -1.84 30.67
C LEU A 19 -12.83 -0.85 29.73
N LYS A 20 -14.12 -0.66 29.92
CA LYS A 20 -14.87 0.38 29.20
C LYS A 20 -14.25 1.75 29.48
N TYR A 21 -13.85 1.99 30.71
CA TYR A 21 -13.26 3.31 31.08
C TYR A 21 -11.84 3.47 30.53
N MET A 22 -11.07 2.40 30.39
CA MET A 22 -9.71 2.49 29.83
C MET A 22 -9.72 2.62 28.32
N VAL A 23 -10.59 1.90 27.64
CA VAL A 23 -10.78 2.03 26.17
C VAL A 23 -11.48 3.34 25.85
N VAL A 24 -12.45 3.75 26.68
CA VAL A 24 -13.15 5.02 26.53
C VAL A 24 -12.30 6.18 27.05
N ALA A 25 -11.42 6.02 28.06
CA ALA A 25 -10.54 7.14 28.47
C ALA A 25 -9.39 7.37 27.50
N TRP A 26 -9.01 6.35 26.76
CA TRP A 26 -8.07 6.51 25.63
C TRP A 26 -8.75 7.18 24.45
N LEU A 27 -9.97 6.76 24.15
CA LEU A 27 -10.83 7.37 23.15
C LEU A 27 -11.42 8.70 23.64
N VAL A 28 -11.65 8.87 24.95
CA VAL A 28 -12.18 10.11 25.54
C VAL A 28 -11.09 11.14 25.82
N ALA A 29 -9.85 10.77 26.02
CA ALA A 29 -8.76 11.75 25.92
C ALA A 29 -8.63 12.26 24.47
N LEU A 30 -8.89 11.38 23.49
CA LEU A 30 -8.98 11.78 22.07
C LEU A 30 -10.35 12.39 21.73
N LEU A 31 -11.42 11.82 22.28
CA LEU A 31 -12.81 12.23 21.98
C LEU A 31 -13.35 13.33 22.91
N ALA A 32 -12.85 13.44 24.12
CA ALA A 32 -13.28 14.54 25.02
C ALA A 32 -12.81 15.88 24.47
N ILE A 33 -11.78 15.83 23.65
CA ILE A 33 -11.29 16.99 22.92
C ILE A 33 -12.15 17.24 21.67
N LEU A 34 -12.70 16.16 21.11
CA LEU A 34 -13.44 16.22 19.84
C LEU A 34 -14.97 16.37 20.04
N VAL A 35 -15.52 15.90 21.16
CA VAL A 35 -16.97 15.81 21.34
C VAL A 35 -17.49 16.75 22.44
N ALA A 36 -16.57 17.41 23.15
CA ALA A 36 -17.02 18.30 24.21
C ALA A 36 -17.42 19.66 23.66
N GLY A 37 -18.43 19.63 22.87
CA GLY A 37 -19.15 20.86 22.63
C GLY A 37 -19.56 21.56 23.93
N UNK A 38 -19.13 21.08 24.93
CA UNK A 38 -19.47 21.64 26.07
C UNK A 38 -18.40 22.09 26.91
N PHE A 39 -17.50 21.74 26.52
CA PHE A 39 -16.41 22.22 27.37
C PHE A 39 -16.00 23.63 26.93
N LYS A 40 -15.88 24.48 27.92
CA LYS A 40 -15.54 25.89 27.72
C LYS A 40 -14.22 26.00 26.93
N ARG A 41 -14.18 26.97 26.02
CA ARG A 41 -13.07 27.33 25.14
C ARG A 41 -11.67 27.21 25.78
N LYS A 42 -11.59 27.43 27.09
CA LYS A 42 -10.32 27.45 27.84
C LYS A 42 -9.69 26.05 28.00
N VAL A 43 -10.51 25.00 28.06
CA VAL A 43 -10.01 23.62 28.22
C VAL A 43 -9.59 23.07 26.84
N VAL A 44 -10.33 23.45 25.81
CA VAL A 44 -10.04 23.05 24.44
C VAL A 44 -8.72 23.69 23.96
N GLU A 45 -8.52 24.99 24.31
CA GLU A 45 -7.30 25.72 23.92
C GLU A 45 -6.03 25.15 24.56
N GLU A 46 -6.16 24.49 25.73
CA GLU A 46 -5.01 23.92 26.45
C GLU A 46 -4.70 22.45 25.98
N THR A 47 -5.68 21.79 25.38
CA THR A 47 -5.51 20.36 24.99
C THR A 47 -5.24 20.13 23.51
N GLU A 48 -5.67 21.05 22.63
CA GLU A 48 -5.41 20.95 21.19
C GLU A 48 -3.90 20.91 20.87
N PRO A 49 -3.07 21.80 21.44
CA PRO A 49 -1.63 21.72 21.23
C PRO A 49 -1.02 20.41 21.72
N LEU A 50 -1.64 19.80 22.75
CA LEU A 50 -1.16 18.53 23.28
C LEU A 50 -1.39 17.39 22.28
N LEU A 51 -2.53 17.39 21.59
CA LEU A 51 -2.81 16.33 20.59
C LEU A 51 -1.90 16.44 19.38
N GLU A 52 -1.69 17.65 18.86
CA GLU A 52 -0.73 17.88 17.78
C GLU A 52 0.67 17.45 18.21
N SER A 53 1.08 17.86 19.41
CA SER A 53 2.40 17.52 19.94
C SER A 53 2.57 16.02 20.10
N PHE A 54 1.52 15.33 20.55
CA PHE A 54 1.52 13.88 20.74
C PHE A 54 1.72 13.16 19.38
N VAL A 55 0.99 13.60 18.36
CA VAL A 55 1.11 13.01 17.00
C VAL A 55 2.52 13.26 16.45
N LEU A 56 3.00 14.51 16.56
CA LEU A 56 4.35 14.88 16.12
C LEU A 56 5.41 14.04 16.81
N GLU A 57 5.35 13.98 18.13
CA GLU A 57 6.31 13.23 18.93
C GLU A 57 6.32 11.76 18.55
N ARG A 58 5.12 11.17 18.40
CA ARG A 58 5.00 9.78 18.00
C ARG A 58 5.67 9.52 16.65
N LEU A 59 5.38 10.36 15.66
CA LEU A 59 5.91 10.15 14.31
C LEU A 59 7.40 10.42 14.23
N GLU A 60 7.87 11.52 14.87
CA GLU A 60 9.29 11.90 14.78
C GLU A 60 10.20 10.98 15.57
N GLN A 61 9.78 10.59 16.77
CA GLN A 61 10.65 9.84 17.68
C GLN A 61 10.62 8.34 17.47
N ASN A 62 9.56 7.81 16.85
CA ASN A 62 9.40 6.37 16.70
C ASN A 62 9.62 5.88 15.28
N ASP A 63 10.05 6.75 14.38
CA ASP A 63 10.34 6.33 13.00
C ASP A 63 11.71 5.66 12.90
N ARG A 64 11.81 4.48 13.46
CA ARG A 64 13.09 3.74 13.50
C ARG A 64 13.49 3.15 12.14
N CYS A 65 12.56 3.13 11.18
CA CYS A 65 12.81 2.56 9.84
C CYS A 65 13.11 3.63 8.80
N ASN A 66 13.07 4.91 9.19
CA ASN A 66 13.15 6.02 8.23
C ASN A 66 12.04 5.91 7.18
N ALA A 67 10.82 5.68 7.64
CA ALA A 67 9.66 5.49 6.78
C ALA A 67 9.06 6.83 6.33
N ILE A 68 9.20 7.88 7.13
CA ILE A 68 8.55 9.18 6.88
C ILE A 68 9.52 10.08 6.13
N LEU A 69 9.06 10.59 4.99
CA LEU A 69 9.85 11.55 4.22
C LEU A 69 9.58 12.98 4.70
N ALA A 70 8.32 13.29 5.05
CA ALA A 70 7.94 14.62 5.53
C ALA A 70 6.66 14.51 6.34
N ILE A 71 6.60 15.25 7.46
CA ILE A 71 5.39 15.35 8.29
C ILE A 71 4.60 16.56 7.82
N SER A 72 3.28 16.45 7.82
CA SER A 72 2.40 17.55 7.41
C SER A 72 2.68 18.79 8.25
N PRO A 73 2.85 19.96 7.64
CA PRO A 73 3.00 21.21 8.41
C PRO A 73 1.69 21.73 8.95
N ASP A 74 0.56 21.10 8.64
CA ASP A 74 -0.77 21.59 8.96
C ASP A 74 -1.59 20.59 9.77
N LEU A 75 -0.96 19.88 10.72
CA LEU A 75 -1.67 18.91 11.56
C LEU A 75 -2.80 19.57 12.34
N GLN A 76 -2.51 20.71 12.98
CA GLN A 76 -3.53 21.39 13.79
C GLN A 76 -4.70 21.88 12.93
N GLY A 77 -4.43 22.43 11.76
CA GLY A 77 -5.49 22.87 10.84
C GLY A 77 -6.39 21.71 10.41
N GLN A 78 -5.79 20.55 10.15
CA GLN A 78 -6.57 19.36 9.82
C GLN A 78 -7.42 18.89 11.00
N LEU A 79 -6.84 18.88 12.20
CA LEU A 79 -7.59 18.48 13.41
C LEU A 79 -8.77 19.40 13.66
N ASP A 80 -8.60 20.70 13.42
CA ASP A 80 -9.70 21.67 13.56
C ASP A 80 -10.83 21.36 12.58
N VAL A 81 -10.50 21.05 11.33
CA VAL A 81 -11.49 20.71 10.31
C VAL A 81 -12.23 19.42 10.68
N ILE A 82 -11.48 18.40 11.13
CA ILE A 82 -12.05 17.10 11.50
C ILE A 82 -13.04 17.28 12.66
N GLU A 83 -12.66 18.09 13.66
CA GLU A 83 -13.53 18.35 14.82
C GLU A 83 -14.86 18.99 14.41
N LEU A 84 -14.83 19.84 13.38
CA LEU A 84 -16.02 20.59 12.93
C LEU A 84 -16.88 19.80 11.92
N MET A 85 -16.46 18.61 11.50
CA MET A 85 -17.23 17.82 10.55
C MET A 85 -18.59 17.44 11.13
N PRO A 86 -19.69 17.66 10.38
CA PRO A 86 -21.03 17.39 10.93
C PRO A 86 -21.30 15.91 11.15
N GLU A 87 -20.64 15.04 10.41
CA GLU A 87 -20.79 13.59 10.56
C GLU A 87 -19.43 12.94 10.78
N ARG A 88 -19.43 11.93 11.65
CA ARG A 88 -18.22 11.17 11.93
C ARG A 88 -17.98 10.18 10.79
N GLY A 89 -16.93 10.39 10.04
CA GLY A 89 -16.55 9.49 8.93
C GLY A 89 -15.90 8.20 9.44
N SER A 90 -15.73 7.26 8.53
CA SER A 90 -15.17 5.93 8.84
C SER A 90 -13.72 6.00 9.33
N LEU A 91 -12.99 7.05 8.98
CA LEU A 91 -11.59 7.22 9.36
C LEU A 91 -11.38 8.44 10.28
N HIS A 92 -12.41 8.86 10.97
CA HIS A 92 -12.41 10.08 11.78
C HIS A 92 -11.20 10.13 12.73
N GLY A 93 -10.29 11.08 12.48
CA GLY A 93 -9.11 11.29 13.31
C GLY A 93 -7.99 10.26 13.12
N VAL A 94 -8.13 9.33 12.21
CA VAL A 94 -7.12 8.27 12.00
C VAL A 94 -5.95 8.83 11.20
N PRO A 95 -4.72 8.76 11.72
CA PRO A 95 -3.54 9.22 10.96
C PRO A 95 -3.26 8.30 9.78
N VAL A 96 -3.00 8.90 8.62
CA VAL A 96 -2.66 8.19 7.39
C VAL A 96 -1.40 8.81 6.80
N LEU A 97 -0.44 7.97 6.41
CA LEU A 97 0.73 8.39 5.64
C LEU A 97 0.51 8.08 4.17
N VAL A 98 0.98 8.96 3.30
CA VAL A 98 0.74 8.88 1.87
C VAL A 98 2.08 8.84 1.14
N LYS A 99 2.28 7.81 0.31
CA LYS A 99 3.50 7.66 -0.48
C LYS A 99 3.79 8.94 -1.28
N ASP A 100 5.06 9.34 -1.33
CA ASP A 100 5.41 10.66 -1.84
C ASP A 100 5.43 10.76 -3.37
N ASN A 101 4.70 9.91 -4.03
CA ASN A 101 4.35 10.11 -5.44
C ASN A 101 2.87 10.51 -5.61
N ILE A 102 2.16 10.76 -4.51
CA ILE A 102 0.73 11.10 -4.51
C ILE A 102 0.57 12.52 -3.96
N ASP A 103 -0.14 13.36 -4.68
CA ASP A 103 -0.34 14.77 -4.30
C ASP A 103 -1.12 14.92 -3.00
N VAL A 104 -0.55 15.68 -2.09
CA VAL A 104 -1.20 16.17 -0.88
C VAL A 104 -1.06 17.69 -0.89
N LYS A 105 -2.18 18.40 -0.88
CA LYS A 105 -2.19 19.86 -0.91
C LYS A 105 -1.29 20.43 0.20
N GLY A 106 -0.42 21.36 -0.19
CA GLY A 106 0.48 22.04 0.75
C GLY A 106 1.78 21.31 1.03
N MET A 107 2.01 20.17 0.39
CA MET A 107 3.26 19.43 0.52
C MET A 107 3.85 19.15 -0.86
N PRO A 108 5.18 19.03 -0.97
CA PRO A 108 5.77 18.63 -2.25
C PRO A 108 5.42 17.16 -2.59
N THR A 109 5.39 16.87 -3.88
CA THR A 109 5.29 15.51 -4.40
C THR A 109 6.58 15.25 -5.16
N THR A 110 7.50 14.47 -4.56
CA THR A 110 8.86 14.39 -5.10
C THR A 110 9.17 13.11 -5.84
N ALA A 111 8.37 12.05 -5.69
CA ALA A 111 8.72 10.71 -6.17
C ALA A 111 10.11 10.27 -5.63
N GLY A 112 10.56 10.88 -4.54
CA GLY A 112 11.89 10.65 -3.97
C GLY A 112 13.02 11.34 -4.69
N SER A 113 12.72 12.15 -5.70
CA SER A 113 13.73 12.79 -6.55
C SER A 113 13.93 14.25 -6.18
N ARG A 114 15.19 14.65 -6.06
CA ARG A 114 15.53 16.06 -5.82
C ARG A 114 15.12 16.97 -6.97
N ALA A 115 14.93 16.42 -8.16
CA ALA A 115 14.43 17.20 -9.30
C ALA A 115 13.02 17.75 -9.06
N LEU A 116 12.26 17.14 -8.15
CA LEU A 116 10.87 17.53 -7.88
C LEU A 116 10.66 18.14 -6.49
N LEU A 117 11.72 18.64 -5.85
CA LEU A 117 11.58 19.27 -4.52
C LEU A 117 10.61 20.47 -4.55
N ASN A 118 10.49 21.15 -5.69
CA ASN A 118 9.61 22.32 -5.83
C ASN A 118 8.24 21.95 -6.42
N ASN A 119 7.91 20.67 -6.50
CA ASN A 119 6.66 20.20 -7.10
C ASN A 119 5.55 20.19 -6.05
N HIS A 120 5.06 21.38 -5.70
CA HIS A 120 4.01 21.56 -4.71
C HIS A 120 2.64 21.39 -5.35
N ALA A 121 1.85 20.46 -4.82
CA ALA A 121 0.50 20.24 -5.29
C ALA A 121 -0.42 21.38 -4.86
N GLY A 122 -1.19 21.92 -5.80
CA GLY A 122 -2.20 22.94 -5.49
C GLY A 122 -3.49 22.33 -4.96
N THR A 123 -3.70 21.05 -5.20
CA THR A 123 -4.88 20.30 -4.74
C THR A 123 -4.45 18.91 -4.29
N ASP A 124 -5.28 18.28 -3.47
CA ASP A 124 -5.11 16.85 -3.16
C ASP A 124 -5.39 16.01 -4.40
N SER A 125 -4.71 14.86 -4.52
CA SER A 125 -5.19 13.83 -5.44
C SER A 125 -6.61 13.39 -5.00
N PRO A 126 -7.43 12.88 -5.91
CA PRO A 126 -8.79 12.44 -5.53
C PRO A 126 -8.81 11.43 -4.39
N VAL A 127 -7.86 10.48 -4.34
CA VAL A 127 -7.87 9.51 -3.24
C VAL A 127 -7.58 10.17 -1.90
N VAL A 128 -6.71 11.18 -1.87
CA VAL A 128 -6.43 11.93 -0.64
C VAL A 128 -7.63 12.78 -0.24
N ALA A 129 -8.26 13.46 -1.20
CA ALA A 129 -9.47 14.25 -0.93
C ALA A 129 -10.56 13.35 -0.34
N ASN A 130 -10.71 12.14 -0.88
CA ASN A 130 -11.71 11.18 -0.37
C ASN A 130 -11.35 10.70 1.05
N LEU A 131 -10.07 10.48 1.33
CA LEU A 131 -9.64 10.13 2.69
C LEU A 131 -10.00 11.23 3.69
N ARG A 132 -9.76 12.50 3.31
CA ARG A 132 -10.11 13.63 4.17
C ARG A 132 -11.62 13.70 4.39
N ARG A 133 -12.44 13.44 3.38
CA ARG A 133 -13.90 13.41 3.53
C ARG A 133 -14.33 12.33 4.53
N ALA A 134 -13.58 11.24 4.62
CA ALA A 134 -13.84 10.19 5.62
C ALA A 134 -13.31 10.54 7.01
N GLY A 135 -12.68 11.69 7.17
CA GLY A 135 -12.18 12.18 8.45
C GLY A 135 -10.72 11.84 8.75
N ALA A 136 -9.98 11.30 7.77
CA ALA A 136 -8.59 10.92 8.01
C ALA A 136 -7.72 12.16 8.25
N LEU A 137 -6.75 12.00 9.15
CA LEU A 137 -5.70 12.99 9.37
C LEU A 137 -4.53 12.61 8.45
N ILE A 138 -4.26 13.42 7.44
CA ILE A 138 -3.14 13.15 6.53
C ILE A 138 -1.87 13.62 7.24
N ALA A 139 -1.18 12.66 7.85
CA ALA A 139 -0.10 12.95 8.80
C ALA A 139 1.21 13.31 8.12
N GLY A 140 1.39 12.88 6.87
CA GLY A 140 2.61 13.18 6.16
C GLY A 140 2.81 12.31 4.94
N LYS A 141 4.03 12.41 4.38
CA LYS A 141 4.44 11.70 3.19
C LYS A 141 5.42 10.59 3.55
N ALA A 142 5.21 9.40 2.99
CA ALA A 142 6.06 8.24 3.20
C ALA A 142 7.16 8.19 2.14
N ASN A 143 8.35 7.80 2.58
CA ASN A 143 9.48 7.58 1.67
C ASN A 143 9.16 6.43 0.71
N LEU A 144 9.87 6.39 -0.39
CA LEU A 144 9.65 5.39 -1.43
C LEU A 144 10.98 5.13 -2.13
N SER A 145 11.05 4.03 -2.85
CA SER A 145 12.15 3.83 -3.80
C SER A 145 12.08 4.94 -4.84
N GLU A 146 13.16 5.63 -5.07
CA GLU A 146 13.17 6.80 -5.97
C GLU A 146 12.58 6.44 -7.34
N TRP A 147 11.65 7.26 -7.83
CA TRP A 147 10.93 7.05 -9.09
C TRP A 147 10.22 5.69 -9.12
N ALA A 148 9.80 5.21 -7.95
CA ALA A 148 9.06 3.94 -7.80
C ALA A 148 9.84 2.76 -8.42
N ASN A 149 11.15 2.77 -8.27
CA ASN A 149 12.08 1.75 -8.81
C ASN A 149 12.19 1.76 -10.33
N PHE A 150 11.73 2.81 -11.01
CA PHE A 150 11.75 2.83 -12.47
C PHE A 150 12.87 3.70 -13.04
N ARG A 151 13.91 3.99 -12.24
CA ARG A 151 15.06 4.75 -12.74
C ARG A 151 16.17 3.83 -13.25
N SER A 152 16.45 2.74 -12.53
CA SER A 152 17.58 1.85 -12.84
C SER A 152 17.25 0.40 -12.53
N THR A 153 17.76 -0.51 -13.32
CA THR A 153 17.68 -1.95 -13.05
C THR A 153 18.52 -2.34 -11.82
N ALA A 154 19.43 -1.48 -11.39
CA ALA A 154 20.25 -1.69 -10.19
C ALA A 154 19.72 -0.92 -8.97
N SER A 155 18.48 -0.46 -9.01
CA SER A 155 17.88 0.28 -7.89
C SER A 155 17.87 -0.54 -6.61
N THR A 156 18.07 0.14 -5.49
CA THR A 156 17.91 -0.43 -4.15
C THR A 156 16.57 0.03 -3.62
N SER A 157 15.66 -0.91 -3.39
CA SER A 157 14.33 -0.59 -2.84
C SER A 157 14.46 0.11 -1.49
N GLY A 158 13.66 1.15 -1.32
CA GLY A 158 13.62 1.93 -0.10
C GLY A 158 14.54 3.14 -0.09
N TRP A 159 15.42 3.28 -1.08
CA TRP A 159 16.32 4.42 -1.14
C TRP A 159 15.79 5.52 -2.06
N SER A 160 15.90 6.76 -1.58
CA SER A 160 15.64 7.92 -2.42
C SER A 160 16.65 9.02 -2.11
N SER A 161 16.94 9.86 -3.11
CA SER A 161 17.88 10.97 -2.89
C SER A 161 17.28 12.06 -1.99
N VAL A 162 15.98 12.09 -1.84
CA VAL A 162 15.31 13.02 -0.91
C VAL A 162 15.28 12.47 0.50
N GLY A 163 14.90 11.20 0.66
CA GLY A 163 14.61 10.63 1.98
C GLY A 163 15.63 9.67 2.55
N GLY A 164 16.65 9.28 1.75
CA GLY A 164 17.58 8.24 2.19
C GLY A 164 16.97 6.86 2.16
N LEU A 165 17.49 5.94 2.96
CA LEU A 165 17.10 4.53 2.95
C LEU A 165 16.08 4.21 4.02
N THR A 166 14.96 3.66 3.59
CA THR A 166 13.95 3.04 4.47
C THR A 166 14.32 1.56 4.65
N THR A 167 14.32 1.08 5.90
CA THR A 167 14.70 -0.30 6.20
C THR A 167 13.51 -1.12 6.69
N ASN A 168 13.71 -2.43 6.75
CA ASN A 168 12.65 -3.36 7.16
C ASN A 168 12.38 -3.25 8.66
N PRO A 169 11.11 -3.17 9.08
CA PRO A 169 10.80 -3.05 10.52
C PRO A 169 11.21 -4.24 11.37
N PHE A 170 11.45 -5.40 10.76
CA PHE A 170 11.77 -6.63 11.50
C PHE A 170 13.28 -6.90 11.54
N ASP A 171 14.03 -6.28 10.63
CA ASP A 171 15.50 -6.43 10.60
C ASP A 171 16.07 -5.24 9.81
N ALA A 172 16.73 -4.33 10.50
CA ALA A 172 17.24 -3.09 9.90
C ALA A 172 18.31 -3.33 8.84
N SER A 173 18.91 -4.51 8.79
CA SER A 173 19.88 -4.84 7.73
C SER A 173 19.20 -5.32 6.45
N CYS A 174 17.89 -5.54 6.50
CA CYS A 174 17.13 -6.07 5.37
C CYS A 174 16.27 -5.00 4.71
N SER A 175 15.91 -5.25 3.46
CA SER A 175 15.10 -4.36 2.65
C SER A 175 13.66 -4.34 3.12
N ALA A 176 13.05 -3.15 3.10
CA ALA A 176 11.61 -3.02 3.23
C ALA A 176 10.88 -3.42 1.95
N CYS A 177 11.62 -3.73 0.91
CA CYS A 177 11.13 -3.88 -0.45
C CYS A 177 10.59 -2.53 -0.95
N GLY A 178 9.94 -2.51 -2.07
CA GLY A 178 9.46 -1.27 -2.67
C GLY A 178 8.52 -1.53 -3.85
N SER A 179 8.08 -0.46 -4.39
CA SER A 179 8.54 0.91 -4.18
C SER A 179 7.81 1.63 -3.03
N SER A 180 6.68 1.10 -2.49
CA SER A 180 5.97 1.70 -1.36
C SER A 180 6.65 1.34 -0.03
N SER A 181 7.95 1.63 0.05
CA SER A 181 8.81 1.19 1.16
C SER A 181 8.40 1.82 2.49
N GLY A 182 8.28 3.12 2.49
CA GLY A 182 7.91 3.85 3.71
C GLY A 182 6.50 3.54 4.17
N SER A 183 5.57 3.36 3.21
CA SER A 183 4.19 3.00 3.56
C SER A 183 4.15 1.65 4.27
N GLY A 184 4.85 0.65 3.71
CA GLY A 184 4.93 -0.66 4.34
C GLY A 184 5.64 -0.63 5.69
N ALA A 185 6.78 0.03 5.75
CA ALA A 185 7.57 0.09 6.98
C ALA A 185 6.86 0.85 8.09
N ALA A 186 6.14 1.93 7.76
CA ALA A 186 5.42 2.72 8.77
C ALA A 186 4.32 1.89 9.44
N VAL A 187 3.58 1.12 8.65
CA VAL A 187 2.54 0.25 9.21
C VAL A 187 3.19 -0.94 9.93
N GLY A 188 4.19 -1.54 9.33
CA GLY A 188 4.88 -2.69 9.92
C GLY A 188 5.54 -2.39 11.24
N SER A 189 6.03 -1.17 11.44
CA SER A 189 6.66 -0.75 12.69
C SER A 189 5.66 -0.19 13.70
N GLY A 190 4.39 -0.04 13.32
CA GLY A 190 3.36 0.46 14.22
C GLY A 190 3.25 1.96 14.32
N LEU A 191 3.92 2.71 13.45
CA LEU A 191 3.77 4.19 13.44
C LEU A 191 2.35 4.63 13.13
N VAL A 192 1.75 3.99 12.14
CA VAL A 192 0.37 4.24 11.75
C VAL A 192 -0.30 2.90 11.46
N GLU A 193 -1.62 2.90 11.45
CA GLU A 193 -2.40 1.70 11.11
C GLU A 193 -2.71 1.61 9.62
N ILE A 194 -2.67 2.74 8.93
CA ILE A 194 -3.03 2.87 7.51
C ILE A 194 -1.99 3.75 6.82
N ALA A 195 -1.49 3.28 5.68
CA ALA A 195 -0.71 4.09 4.76
C ALA A 195 -1.18 3.78 3.34
N ILE A 196 -0.90 4.70 2.42
CA ILE A 196 -1.30 4.56 1.04
C ILE A 196 -0.04 4.36 0.19
N GLY A 197 -0.05 3.31 -0.62
CA GLY A 197 1.00 3.04 -1.57
C GLY A 197 0.52 3.15 -3.00
N THR A 198 1.40 2.83 -3.93
CA THR A 198 1.05 2.67 -5.35
C THR A 198 1.73 1.42 -5.88
N GLU A 199 1.12 0.85 -6.89
CA GLU A 199 1.70 -0.33 -7.56
C GLU A 199 1.52 -0.24 -9.06
N THR A 200 2.58 -0.58 -9.76
CA THR A 200 2.56 -0.87 -11.19
C THR A 200 2.74 -2.37 -11.38
N ASP A 201 3.74 -2.96 -10.73
CA ASP A 201 3.89 -4.41 -10.59
C ASP A 201 4.64 -4.68 -9.29
N GLY A 202 3.91 -5.04 -8.26
CA GLY A 202 4.49 -5.45 -6.99
C GLY A 202 4.67 -4.36 -5.94
N SER A 203 4.51 -3.09 -6.29
CA SER A 203 4.97 -2.00 -5.40
C SER A 203 4.06 -1.70 -4.21
N ILE A 204 2.91 -2.34 -4.08
CA ILE A 204 2.12 -2.38 -2.84
C ILE A 204 2.31 -3.74 -2.17
N THR A 205 2.07 -4.80 -2.93
CA THR A 205 1.97 -6.15 -2.37
C THR A 205 3.31 -6.68 -1.90
N CYS A 206 4.41 -6.38 -2.62
CA CYS A 206 5.73 -6.86 -2.18
C CYS A 206 6.20 -6.20 -0.89
N PRO A 207 6.22 -4.86 -0.77
CA PRO A 207 6.61 -4.28 0.52
C PRO A 207 5.62 -4.61 1.63
N ALA A 208 4.33 -4.76 1.33
CA ALA A 208 3.38 -5.20 2.36
C ALA A 208 3.77 -6.58 2.90
N ALA A 209 4.06 -7.53 2.01
CA ALA A 209 4.45 -8.88 2.42
C ALA A 209 5.73 -8.86 3.24
N MET A 210 6.75 -8.13 2.78
CA MET A 210 8.05 -8.11 3.45
C MET A 210 8.04 -7.31 4.75
N CYS A 211 7.11 -6.35 4.89
CA CYS A 211 6.97 -5.59 6.13
C CYS A 211 5.92 -6.17 7.08
N GLY A 212 5.29 -7.28 6.71
CA GLY A 212 4.37 -8.00 7.60
C GLY A 212 3.01 -7.32 7.74
N VAL A 213 2.51 -6.69 6.69
CA VAL A 213 1.24 -5.98 6.72
C VAL A 213 0.34 -6.44 5.57
N VAL A 214 -0.92 -6.01 5.62
CA VAL A 214 -1.89 -6.25 4.56
C VAL A 214 -1.67 -5.21 3.46
N GLY A 215 -1.70 -5.64 2.20
CA GLY A 215 -1.64 -4.73 1.06
C GLY A 215 -2.67 -5.13 0.01
N LEU A 216 -3.37 -4.15 -0.50
CA LEU A 216 -4.33 -4.38 -1.57
C LEU A 216 -3.98 -3.54 -2.78
N LYS A 217 -3.72 -4.22 -3.90
CA LYS A 217 -3.66 -3.56 -5.21
C LYS A 217 -5.03 -3.74 -5.86
N PRO A 218 -5.83 -2.68 -5.92
CA PRO A 218 -7.18 -2.82 -6.50
C PRO A 218 -7.12 -3.03 -8.01
N THR A 219 -8.27 -3.36 -8.59
CA THR A 219 -8.45 -3.33 -10.04
C THR A 219 -8.04 -1.95 -10.56
N VAL A 220 -7.21 -1.93 -11.62
CA VAL A 220 -6.80 -0.68 -12.26
C VAL A 220 -8.06 0.05 -12.75
N GLY A 221 -8.19 1.31 -12.36
CA GLY A 221 -9.34 2.13 -12.69
C GLY A 221 -10.41 2.21 -11.62
N LEU A 222 -10.35 1.33 -10.60
CA LEU A 222 -11.28 1.45 -9.48
C LEU A 222 -11.03 2.75 -8.72
N LEU A 223 -9.77 3.09 -8.53
CA LEU A 223 -9.35 4.34 -7.89
C LEU A 223 -8.69 5.25 -8.91
N SER A 224 -8.88 6.55 -8.75
CA SER A 224 -8.26 7.53 -9.63
C SER A 224 -6.74 7.58 -9.45
N CYS A 225 -6.01 7.74 -10.55
CA CYS A 225 -4.57 8.01 -10.54
C CYS A 225 -4.26 9.49 -10.77
N ASP A 226 -5.26 10.36 -10.81
CA ASP A 226 -5.01 11.79 -10.94
C ASP A 226 -4.16 12.27 -9.74
N GLY A 227 -3.19 13.13 -10.03
CA GLY A 227 -2.30 13.67 -9.00
C GLY A 227 -1.27 12.68 -8.50
N ILE A 228 -1.00 11.61 -9.25
CA ILE A 228 0.03 10.62 -8.91
C ILE A 228 1.11 10.65 -9.99
N VAL A 229 2.37 10.69 -9.57
CA VAL A 229 3.49 10.62 -10.51
C VAL A 229 3.43 9.24 -11.19
N PRO A 230 3.35 9.19 -12.52
CA PRO A 230 3.06 7.92 -13.20
C PRO A 230 4.30 7.08 -13.48
N ILE A 231 4.06 5.77 -13.65
CA ILE A 231 4.93 4.92 -14.45
C ILE A 231 4.19 4.55 -15.74
N SER A 232 2.98 3.99 -15.60
CA SER A 232 2.29 3.40 -16.75
C SER A 232 0.78 3.42 -16.50
N GLU A 233 0.06 4.13 -17.34
CA GLU A 233 -1.40 4.24 -17.25
C GLU A 233 -2.07 2.87 -17.26
N SER A 234 -1.49 1.91 -18.00
CA SER A 234 -2.07 0.57 -18.12
C SER A 234 -2.10 -0.19 -16.79
N GLN A 235 -1.14 0.10 -15.90
CA GLN A 235 -0.96 -0.74 -14.70
C GLN A 235 -0.99 0.03 -13.38
N ASP A 236 -0.80 1.34 -13.38
CA ASP A 236 -0.71 2.12 -12.13
C ASP A 236 -2.01 2.10 -11.35
N THR A 237 -1.90 1.95 -10.03
CA THR A 237 -3.03 2.19 -9.13
C THR A 237 -2.51 2.50 -7.72
N PRO A 238 -3.16 3.42 -6.99
CA PRO A 238 -2.93 3.50 -5.54
C PRO A 238 -3.66 2.39 -4.83
N GLY A 239 -3.31 2.15 -3.58
CA GLY A 239 -4.02 1.17 -2.76
C GLY A 239 -3.60 1.25 -1.31
N PRO A 240 -4.41 0.68 -0.41
CA PRO A 240 -4.14 0.73 1.03
C PRO A 240 -3.13 -0.33 1.47
N MET A 241 -2.31 0.04 2.46
CA MET A 241 -1.41 -0.84 3.17
C MET A 241 -1.73 -0.65 4.64
N THR A 242 -2.15 -1.73 5.31
CA THR A 242 -2.81 -1.59 6.61
C THR A 242 -2.41 -2.71 7.56
N ARG A 243 -2.68 -2.46 8.86
CA ARG A 243 -2.43 -3.44 9.90
C ARG A 243 -3.31 -4.69 9.74
N THR A 244 -4.55 -4.53 9.33
CA THR A 244 -5.53 -5.61 9.24
C THR A 244 -6.29 -5.56 7.92
N VAL A 245 -6.92 -6.69 7.56
CA VAL A 245 -7.79 -6.75 6.37
C VAL A 245 -9.00 -5.82 6.54
N ARG A 246 -9.58 -5.75 7.74
CA ARG A 246 -10.72 -4.85 7.97
C ARG A 246 -10.33 -3.41 7.66
N LEU A 247 -9.16 -2.97 8.12
CA LEU A 247 -8.70 -1.60 7.82
C LEU A 247 -8.46 -1.40 6.32
N ALA A 248 -8.00 -2.42 5.62
CA ALA A 248 -7.86 -2.31 4.15
C ALA A 248 -9.21 -2.10 3.49
N ALA A 249 -10.23 -2.82 3.95
CA ALA A 249 -11.59 -2.66 3.43
C ALA A 249 -12.14 -1.25 3.69
N VAL A 250 -11.97 -0.76 4.93
CA VAL A 250 -12.42 0.58 5.30
C VAL A 250 -11.67 1.64 4.47
N ALA A 251 -10.36 1.49 4.36
CA ALA A 251 -9.54 2.46 3.61
C ALA A 251 -9.91 2.46 2.13
N LEU A 252 -10.13 1.28 1.53
CA LEU A 252 -10.51 1.20 0.11
C LEU A 252 -11.84 1.92 -0.14
N SER A 253 -12.83 1.68 0.74
CA SER A 253 -14.13 2.36 0.62
C SER A 253 -13.96 3.87 0.70
N ALA A 254 -13.16 4.35 1.64
CA ALA A 254 -12.88 5.78 1.80
C ALA A 254 -12.21 6.35 0.55
N MET A 255 -11.19 5.66 0.04
CA MET A 255 -10.42 6.12 -1.12
C MET A 255 -11.29 6.19 -2.39
N ALA A 256 -12.26 5.28 -2.51
CA ALA A 256 -13.16 5.24 -3.67
C ALA A 256 -14.23 6.33 -3.61
N GLY A 257 -14.50 6.78 -2.44
CA GLY A 257 -15.34 7.96 -2.25
C GLY A 257 -16.82 7.66 -2.04
N UNK A 258 -17.49 8.60 -1.76
CA UNK A 258 -18.85 8.54 -1.50
C UNK A 258 -19.54 7.89 -2.61
N GLY A 259 -20.48 7.11 -2.22
CA GLY A 259 -21.32 6.33 -3.09
C GLY A 259 -20.70 5.02 -3.56
N SER A 260 -19.50 4.71 -3.18
CA SER A 260 -18.82 3.47 -3.55
C SER A 260 -19.30 2.32 -2.64
N THR A 261 -18.90 1.10 -3.01
CA THR A 261 -19.14 -0.11 -2.21
C THR A 261 -18.57 0.06 -0.81
N ASN A 262 -19.35 -0.36 0.20
CA ASN A 262 -18.82 -0.47 1.56
C ASN A 262 -18.18 -1.86 1.69
N TYR A 263 -16.88 -1.91 1.47
CA TYR A 263 -16.15 -3.19 1.45
C TYR A 263 -16.13 -3.88 2.81
N GLU A 264 -16.26 -3.10 3.90
CA GLU A 264 -16.32 -3.69 5.23
C GLU A 264 -17.55 -4.60 5.39
N ASP A 265 -18.64 -4.27 4.74
CA ASP A 265 -19.90 -5.07 4.82
C ASP A 265 -19.72 -6.47 4.23
N SER A 266 -18.74 -6.67 3.36
CA SER A 266 -18.52 -7.97 2.72
C SER A 266 -17.72 -8.94 3.57
N LEU A 267 -17.09 -8.48 4.65
CA LEU A 267 -16.20 -9.30 5.46
C LEU A 267 -17.00 -10.37 6.21
N ASP A 268 -16.60 -11.63 6.05
CA ASP A 268 -17.33 -12.77 6.58
C ASP A 268 -16.31 -13.77 7.12
N LEU A 269 -16.42 -14.08 8.40
CA LEU A 269 -15.53 -15.03 9.05
C LEU A 269 -15.58 -16.42 8.41
N GLU A 270 -16.69 -16.78 7.79
CA GLU A 270 -16.88 -18.06 7.11
C GLU A 270 -16.75 -17.98 5.59
N ALA A 271 -16.09 -16.95 5.09
CA ALA A 271 -16.00 -16.70 3.64
C ALA A 271 -15.30 -17.82 2.86
N LEU A 272 -14.44 -18.59 3.53
CA LEU A 272 -13.66 -19.65 2.86
C LEU A 272 -14.40 -20.96 2.74
N GLU A 273 -15.51 -21.13 3.45
CA GLU A 273 -16.25 -22.39 3.48
C GLU A 273 -16.71 -22.79 2.07
N GLY A 274 -16.21 -23.94 1.61
CA GLY A 274 -16.60 -24.52 0.32
C GLY A 274 -16.00 -23.85 -0.91
N LEU A 275 -15.06 -22.90 -0.76
CA LEU A 275 -14.50 -22.22 -1.93
C LEU A 275 -13.33 -22.99 -2.53
N UNK A 276 -13.14 -23.05 -3.65
CA UNK A 276 -12.11 -23.52 -4.39
C UNK A 276 -11.12 -22.47 -4.66
N LEU A 277 -10.08 -22.74 -4.30
CA LEU A 277 -8.95 -21.84 -4.53
C LEU A 277 -7.88 -22.54 -5.34
N GLY A 278 -7.39 -21.89 -6.40
CA GLY A 278 -6.32 -22.43 -7.26
C GLY A 278 -4.95 -22.09 -6.70
N VAL A 279 -4.14 -23.10 -6.42
CA VAL A 279 -2.76 -22.92 -5.97
C VAL A 279 -1.88 -22.85 -7.20
N LEU A 280 -1.18 -21.73 -7.41
CA LEU A 280 -0.31 -21.53 -8.56
C LEU A 280 1.04 -22.23 -8.30
N THR A 281 1.05 -23.55 -8.46
CA THR A 281 2.15 -24.40 -8.07
C THR A 281 3.51 -23.93 -8.62
N PRO A 282 3.61 -23.51 -9.90
CA PRO A 282 4.92 -23.07 -10.40
C PRO A 282 5.46 -21.80 -9.72
N LEU A 283 4.59 -21.03 -9.05
CA LEU A 283 5.02 -19.83 -8.32
C LEU A 283 5.21 -20.09 -6.83
N CYS A 284 5.01 -21.31 -6.36
CA CYS A 284 5.14 -21.63 -4.94
C CYS A 284 6.53 -22.16 -4.58
N GLY A 285 7.26 -22.65 -5.56
CA GLY A 285 8.58 -23.29 -5.34
C GLY A 285 9.77 -22.40 -5.63
N LEU A 286 9.56 -21.09 -5.73
CA LEU A 286 10.62 -20.14 -6.08
C LEU A 286 11.55 -19.81 -4.91
N TYR A 287 11.18 -20.21 -3.70
CA TYR A 287 11.74 -19.67 -2.47
C TYR A 287 12.38 -20.78 -1.63
N ASP A 288 13.06 -20.39 -0.56
CA ASP A 288 13.72 -21.36 0.32
C ASP A 288 12.70 -22.15 1.16
N ASP A 289 13.19 -23.15 1.88
CA ASP A 289 12.34 -24.05 2.65
C ASP A 289 11.55 -23.35 3.74
N SER A 290 12.08 -22.25 4.29
CA SER A 290 11.36 -21.53 5.35
C SER A 290 10.08 -20.87 4.82
N VAL A 291 10.14 -20.33 3.61
CA VAL A 291 8.95 -19.77 2.95
C VAL A 291 7.95 -20.87 2.61
N SER A 292 8.46 -21.99 2.10
CA SER A 292 7.60 -23.16 1.78
C SER A 292 6.89 -23.68 3.02
N ALA A 293 7.57 -23.70 4.18
CA ALA A 293 6.95 -24.14 5.44
C ALA A 293 5.85 -23.18 5.88
N ALA A 294 6.07 -21.87 5.75
CA ALA A 294 5.03 -20.88 6.10
C ALA A 294 3.82 -21.02 5.17
N PHE A 295 4.06 -21.25 3.88
CA PHE A 295 2.97 -21.46 2.92
C PHE A 295 2.20 -22.75 3.22
N ALA A 296 2.90 -23.83 3.58
CA ALA A 296 2.24 -25.08 3.97
C ALA A 296 1.32 -24.86 5.18
N ALA A 297 1.77 -24.07 6.16
CA ALA A 297 0.92 -23.74 7.32
C ALA A 297 -0.30 -22.93 6.91
N ALA A 298 -0.12 -21.99 5.99
CA ALA A 298 -1.24 -21.20 5.45
C ALA A 298 -2.26 -22.10 4.73
N ARG A 299 -1.76 -23.06 3.94
CA ARG A 299 -2.63 -24.02 3.24
C ARG A 299 -3.48 -24.82 4.26
N ARG A 300 -2.86 -25.24 5.35
CA ARG A 300 -3.60 -25.98 6.39
C ARG A 300 -4.70 -25.13 7.00
N THR A 301 -4.44 -23.86 7.26
CA THR A 301 -5.46 -22.94 7.76
C THR A 301 -6.62 -22.80 6.77
N LEU A 302 -6.31 -22.61 5.49
CA LEU A 302 -7.35 -22.49 4.47
C LEU A 302 -8.22 -23.74 4.40
N GLU A 303 -7.60 -24.92 4.45
CA GLU A 303 -8.34 -26.19 4.42
C GLU A 303 -9.20 -26.37 5.65
N ARG A 304 -8.68 -26.05 6.84
CA ARG A 304 -9.46 -26.11 8.08
C ARG A 304 -10.63 -25.14 8.05
N ALA A 305 -10.48 -24.01 7.34
CA ALA A 305 -11.57 -23.03 7.19
C ALA A 305 -12.61 -23.48 6.16
N GLY A 306 -12.39 -24.60 5.50
CA GLY A 306 -13.36 -25.18 4.56
C GLY A 306 -13.03 -24.96 3.11
N ALA A 307 -11.90 -24.33 2.78
CA ALA A 307 -11.51 -24.14 1.39
C ALA A 307 -11.03 -25.46 0.78
N VAL A 308 -11.27 -25.62 -0.51
CA VAL A 308 -10.77 -26.75 -1.31
C VAL A 308 -9.63 -26.20 -2.17
N LEU A 309 -8.42 -26.73 -1.97
CA LEU A 309 -7.26 -26.26 -2.71
C LEU A 309 -7.05 -27.12 -3.96
N VAL A 310 -6.97 -26.47 -5.11
CA VAL A 310 -6.83 -27.11 -6.42
C VAL A 310 -5.45 -26.77 -6.97
N GLU A 311 -4.61 -27.79 -7.18
CA GLU A 311 -3.26 -27.55 -7.73
C GLU A 311 -3.35 -27.14 -9.20
N ILE A 312 -2.70 -26.04 -9.55
CA ILE A 312 -2.59 -25.57 -10.94
C ILE A 312 -1.12 -25.62 -11.27
N ASP A 313 -0.74 -26.56 -12.14
CA ASP A 313 0.67 -26.86 -12.42
C ASP A 313 1.19 -26.20 -13.71
N HIS A 314 0.38 -25.42 -14.38
CA HIS A 314 0.81 -24.68 -15.58
C HIS A 314 0.27 -23.26 -15.54
N LEU A 315 0.99 -22.35 -16.14
CA LEU A 315 0.68 -20.92 -16.15
C LEU A 315 0.62 -20.44 -17.60
N PRO A 316 -0.01 -19.29 -17.84
CA PRO A 316 0.18 -18.58 -19.09
C PRO A 316 1.66 -18.31 -19.33
N ASP A 317 2.01 -17.91 -20.55
CA ASP A 317 3.40 -17.63 -20.91
C ASP A 317 3.89 -16.36 -20.19
N LEU A 318 4.36 -16.54 -18.95
CA LEU A 318 4.84 -15.40 -18.12
C LEU A 318 6.04 -14.71 -18.76
N ARG A 319 6.88 -15.45 -19.47
CA ARG A 319 8.02 -14.84 -20.15
C ARG A 319 7.55 -13.83 -21.18
N ARG A 320 6.58 -14.24 -22.01
CA ARG A 320 6.01 -13.33 -23.02
C ARG A 320 5.31 -12.15 -22.37
N ILE A 321 4.53 -12.41 -21.32
CA ILE A 321 3.80 -11.36 -20.59
C ILE A 321 4.80 -10.35 -20.03
N SER A 322 5.89 -10.82 -19.43
CA SER A 322 6.91 -9.92 -18.85
C SER A 322 7.64 -9.12 -19.94
N GLN A 323 7.90 -9.72 -21.10
CA GLN A 323 8.49 -8.99 -22.22
C GLN A 323 7.57 -7.87 -22.71
N LEU A 324 6.29 -8.16 -22.83
CA LEU A 324 5.29 -7.16 -23.22
C LEU A 324 5.20 -6.06 -22.17
N GLU A 325 5.16 -6.45 -20.91
CA GLU A 325 5.10 -5.49 -19.81
C GLU A 325 6.26 -4.49 -19.90
N TRP A 326 7.48 -5.00 -20.08
CA TRP A 326 8.66 -4.14 -20.15
C TRP A 326 8.55 -3.13 -21.31
N GLU A 327 8.16 -3.62 -22.49
CA GLU A 327 8.00 -2.77 -23.68
C GLU A 327 6.93 -1.69 -23.44
N ILE A 328 5.82 -2.07 -22.82
CA ILE A 328 4.73 -1.15 -22.53
C ILE A 328 5.18 -0.10 -21.50
N LEU A 329 5.80 -0.55 -20.42
CA LEU A 329 6.23 0.36 -19.35
C LEU A 329 7.21 1.42 -19.87
N LEU A 330 8.18 1.03 -20.70
CA LEU A 330 9.14 1.97 -21.24
C LEU A 330 8.46 3.07 -22.07
N ARG A 331 7.49 2.69 -22.91
CA ARG A 331 6.78 3.63 -23.77
C ARG A 331 5.79 4.49 -22.98
N GLU A 332 5.03 3.86 -22.10
CA GLU A 332 4.04 4.60 -21.34
C GLU A 332 4.71 5.53 -20.32
N PHE A 333 5.83 5.13 -19.74
CA PHE A 333 6.54 6.01 -18.83
C PHE A 333 6.94 7.32 -19.49
N LYS A 334 7.54 7.26 -20.67
CA LYS A 334 7.91 8.47 -21.40
C LYS A 334 6.69 9.35 -21.67
N ARG A 335 5.63 8.75 -22.21
CA ARG A 335 4.39 9.49 -22.52
C ARG A 335 3.79 10.10 -21.25
N ASP A 336 3.60 9.27 -20.24
CA ASP A 336 2.82 9.66 -19.07
C ASP A 336 3.60 10.65 -18.19
N LEU A 337 4.91 10.44 -18.04
CA LEU A 337 5.72 11.38 -17.26
C LEU A 337 5.80 12.74 -17.96
N ASN A 338 5.96 12.75 -19.29
CA ASN A 338 6.00 14.02 -20.02
C ASN A 338 4.69 14.80 -19.85
N VAL A 339 3.55 14.10 -19.92
CA VAL A 339 2.25 14.72 -19.68
C VAL A 339 2.16 15.26 -18.24
N TYR A 340 2.53 14.43 -17.26
CA TYR A 340 2.49 14.82 -15.85
C TYR A 340 3.31 16.09 -15.61
N LEU A 341 4.56 16.09 -16.05
CA LEU A 341 5.46 17.23 -15.82
C LEU A 341 4.98 18.51 -16.52
N SER A 342 4.39 18.38 -17.72
CA SER A 342 3.89 19.55 -18.46
C SER A 342 2.78 20.27 -17.72
N GLY A 343 2.06 19.57 -16.86
CA GLY A 343 0.94 20.14 -16.10
C GLY A 343 1.32 20.63 -14.70
N ARG A 344 2.59 20.53 -14.31
CA ARG A 344 3.00 20.92 -12.95
C ARG A 344 3.31 22.41 -12.88
N PRO A 345 3.38 22.98 -11.66
CA PRO A 345 3.63 24.43 -11.50
C PRO A 345 4.93 24.86 -12.16
N PRO A 346 5.03 26.13 -12.57
CA PRO A 346 6.26 26.64 -13.21
C PRO A 346 7.52 26.53 -12.37
N SER A 347 7.37 26.39 -11.04
CA SER A 347 8.52 26.16 -10.14
C SER A 347 9.23 24.83 -10.45
N VAL A 348 8.55 23.90 -11.11
CA VAL A 348 9.16 22.64 -11.56
C VAL A 348 9.81 22.90 -12.90
N THR A 349 11.14 22.98 -12.93
CA THR A 349 11.86 23.34 -14.16
C THR A 349 12.13 22.15 -15.07
N THR A 350 12.01 20.93 -14.54
CA THR A 350 12.12 19.72 -15.36
C THR A 350 10.74 19.41 -15.93
N ARG A 351 10.59 19.61 -17.25
CA ARG A 351 9.28 19.51 -17.90
C ARG A 351 9.09 18.24 -18.72
N THR A 352 10.16 17.45 -18.89
CA THR A 352 10.15 16.21 -19.67
C THR A 352 11.06 15.19 -19.01
N LEU A 353 10.93 13.93 -19.42
CA LEU A 353 11.86 12.87 -19.02
C LEU A 353 13.30 13.24 -19.40
N ALA A 354 13.50 13.82 -20.58
CA ALA A 354 14.83 14.29 -20.99
C ALA A 354 15.39 15.29 -19.99
N ASP A 355 14.56 16.21 -19.50
CA ASP A 355 14.98 17.18 -18.48
C ASP A 355 15.40 16.49 -17.16
N ILE A 356 14.66 15.47 -16.76
CA ILE A 356 15.00 14.71 -15.53
C ILE A 356 16.35 14.01 -15.73
N ILE A 357 16.56 13.39 -16.90
CA ILE A 357 17.84 12.73 -17.20
C ILE A 357 18.99 13.72 -17.09
N ALA A 358 18.81 14.92 -17.66
CA ALA A 358 19.84 15.97 -17.61
C ALA A 358 20.08 16.45 -16.18
N TYR A 359 19.03 16.63 -15.40
CA TYR A 359 19.12 17.00 -13.99
C TYR A 359 19.94 15.96 -13.22
N ASN A 360 19.62 14.69 -13.41
CA ASN A 360 20.31 13.61 -12.71
C ASN A 360 21.80 13.57 -13.05
N LYS A 361 22.15 13.81 -14.31
CA LYS A 361 23.57 13.86 -14.73
C LYS A 361 24.30 15.01 -14.04
N SER A 362 23.70 16.18 -14.00
CA SER A 362 24.36 17.35 -13.42
C SER A 362 24.42 17.30 -11.90
N HIS A 363 23.63 16.42 -11.27
CA HIS A 363 23.60 16.24 -9.81
C HIS A 363 23.98 14.80 -9.42
N ALA A 364 24.80 14.16 -10.24
CA ALA A 364 25.05 12.72 -10.11
C ALA A 364 25.62 12.32 -8.74
N SER A 365 26.45 13.18 -8.16
CA SER A 365 27.07 12.85 -6.86
C SER A 365 26.04 12.70 -5.73
N VAL A 366 24.92 13.37 -5.84
CA VAL A 366 23.85 13.34 -4.82
C VAL A 366 22.71 12.41 -5.23
N VAL A 367 22.34 12.41 -6.50
CA VAL A 367 21.17 11.70 -7.00
C VAL A 367 21.54 10.27 -7.41
N MET A 368 22.73 10.06 -7.93
CA MET A 368 23.15 8.75 -8.44
C MET A 368 24.45 8.23 -7.75
N PRO A 369 24.52 8.29 -6.41
CA PRO A 369 25.70 7.73 -5.75
C PRO A 369 25.72 6.21 -5.79
N HIS A 370 24.64 5.59 -6.03
CA HIS A 370 24.50 4.12 -6.06
C HIS A 370 24.03 3.58 -7.38
N UNK A 371 22.95 4.01 -7.95
CA UNK A 371 22.36 3.51 -9.12
C UNK A 371 22.38 4.58 -10.16
N GLY A 372 22.48 4.14 -11.28
CA GLY A 372 22.36 5.03 -12.43
C GLY A 372 20.94 5.26 -12.89
N GLN A 373 20.77 5.45 -14.22
CA GLN A 373 19.45 5.70 -14.76
C GLN A 373 19.27 5.01 -16.10
N ASP A 374 19.64 3.75 -16.14
CA ASP A 374 19.59 2.96 -17.37
C ASP A 374 18.15 2.79 -17.88
N ILE A 375 17.17 2.65 -16.98
CA ILE A 375 15.76 2.55 -17.40
C ILE A 375 15.32 3.88 -18.02
N PHE A 376 15.67 5.00 -17.44
CA PHE A 376 15.35 6.30 -18.02
C PHE A 376 15.93 6.44 -19.41
N UNK A 377 17.00 6.07 -19.51
CA UNK A 377 17.68 6.14 -20.72
C UNK A 377 17.08 5.31 -21.74
N GLN A 378 16.60 4.05 -21.36
CA GLN A 378 15.87 3.20 -22.33
C GLN A 378 14.52 3.76 -22.71
N SER A 379 13.77 4.23 -21.71
CA SER A 379 12.44 4.80 -21.94
C SER A 379 12.50 6.01 -22.87
N GLU A 380 13.44 6.90 -22.63
CA GLU A 380 13.60 8.10 -23.48
C GLU A 380 13.91 7.71 -24.92
N GLY A 381 14.61 6.60 -25.14
CA GLY A 381 14.95 6.10 -26.46
C GLY A 381 13.78 5.52 -27.25
N THR A 382 12.63 5.30 -26.61
CA THR A 382 11.44 4.81 -27.30
C THR A 382 10.68 5.95 -27.97
N LYS A 383 9.72 5.60 -28.81
CA LYS A 383 8.78 6.57 -29.39
C LYS A 383 7.69 7.02 -28.42
N GLY A 384 7.65 6.41 -27.23
CA GLY A 384 6.64 6.75 -26.23
C GLY A 384 5.23 6.48 -26.73
N GLY A 385 4.32 7.41 -26.42
CA GLY A 385 2.93 7.30 -26.85
C GLY A 385 2.71 7.43 -28.35
N GLU A 386 3.72 7.89 -29.10
CA GLU A 386 3.63 8.00 -30.56
C GLU A 386 3.97 6.71 -31.27
N ASP A 387 4.40 5.67 -30.54
CA ASP A 387 4.69 4.37 -31.13
C ASP A 387 3.37 3.74 -31.61
N PRO A 388 3.21 3.51 -32.91
CA PRO A 388 1.97 2.93 -33.42
C PRO A 388 1.73 1.50 -32.93
N GLU A 389 2.75 0.81 -32.45
CA GLU A 389 2.61 -0.56 -31.92
C GLU A 389 2.08 -0.59 -30.49
N LEU A 390 2.12 0.52 -29.75
CA LEU A 390 1.78 0.52 -28.33
C LEU A 390 0.37 0.00 -28.04
N PRO A 391 -0.69 0.46 -28.72
CA PRO A 391 -2.03 -0.08 -28.42
C PRO A 391 -2.12 -1.58 -28.59
N GLY A 392 -1.48 -2.15 -29.60
CA GLY A 392 -1.46 -3.60 -29.81
C GLY A 392 -0.71 -4.35 -28.72
N LEU A 393 0.41 -3.79 -28.25
CA LEU A 393 1.16 -4.38 -27.13
C LEU A 393 0.31 -4.43 -25.88
N VAL A 394 -0.38 -3.34 -25.57
CA VAL A 394 -1.25 -3.27 -24.38
C VAL A 394 -2.40 -4.29 -24.50
N ALA A 395 -3.04 -4.35 -25.66
CA ALA A 395 -4.15 -5.29 -25.88
C ALA A 395 -3.69 -6.73 -25.73
N GLU A 396 -2.54 -7.07 -26.31
CA GLU A 396 -2.00 -8.44 -26.20
C GLU A 396 -1.66 -8.79 -24.75
N ALA A 397 -0.99 -7.88 -24.05
CA ALA A 397 -0.59 -8.12 -22.66
C ALA A 397 -1.81 -8.35 -21.76
N ARG A 398 -2.80 -7.48 -21.90
CA ARG A 398 -4.03 -7.60 -21.09
C ARG A 398 -4.78 -8.89 -21.40
N ARG A 399 -4.84 -9.27 -22.66
CA ARG A 399 -5.50 -10.52 -23.08
C ARG A 399 -4.79 -11.72 -22.48
N LEU A 400 -3.45 -11.77 -22.59
CA LEU A 400 -2.67 -12.92 -22.11
C LEU A 400 -2.71 -13.04 -20.59
N ALA A 401 -2.68 -11.93 -19.85
CA ALA A 401 -2.67 -11.98 -18.39
C ALA A 401 -4.08 -12.07 -17.80
N GLY A 402 -5.07 -11.47 -18.46
CA GLY A 402 -6.45 -11.39 -17.97
C GLY A 402 -7.33 -12.51 -18.51
N ARG A 403 -7.95 -12.25 -19.68
CA ARG A 403 -8.93 -13.20 -20.25
C ARG A 403 -8.32 -14.58 -20.44
N GLU A 404 -7.13 -14.67 -21.02
CA GLU A 404 -6.46 -15.95 -21.27
C GLU A 404 -5.53 -16.37 -20.13
N GLY A 405 -5.39 -15.52 -19.12
CA GLY A 405 -4.59 -15.80 -17.94
C GLY A 405 -5.46 -16.11 -16.74
N ILE A 406 -5.66 -15.11 -15.89
CA ILE A 406 -6.41 -15.29 -14.62
C ILE A 406 -7.80 -15.87 -14.89
N ASP A 407 -8.57 -15.26 -15.79
CA ASP A 407 -9.94 -15.72 -16.06
C ASP A 407 -9.97 -17.18 -16.52
N ARG A 408 -9.07 -17.53 -17.46
CA ARG A 408 -9.02 -18.90 -17.98
C ARG A 408 -8.62 -19.90 -16.89
N LEU A 409 -7.61 -19.57 -16.08
CA LEU A 409 -7.20 -20.46 -14.98
C LEU A 409 -8.35 -20.72 -14.02
N LEU A 410 -9.11 -19.67 -13.66
CA LEU A 410 -10.23 -19.82 -12.77
C LEU A 410 -11.34 -20.68 -13.37
N THR A 411 -11.67 -20.45 -14.64
CA THR A 411 -12.73 -21.19 -15.33
C THR A 411 -12.34 -22.67 -15.51
N GLU A 412 -11.13 -22.92 -16.02
CA GLU A 412 -10.69 -24.30 -16.29
C GLU A 412 -10.60 -25.15 -15.03
N HIS A 413 -10.21 -24.55 -13.91
CA HIS A 413 -10.03 -25.27 -12.65
C HIS A 413 -11.23 -25.09 -11.70
N GLN A 414 -12.24 -24.37 -12.14
CA GLN A 414 -13.47 -24.12 -11.35
C GLN A 414 -13.17 -23.50 -9.99
N CYS A 415 -12.24 -22.53 -9.98
CA CYS A 415 -11.82 -21.83 -8.80
C CYS A 415 -12.36 -20.40 -8.78
N VAL A 416 -12.48 -19.82 -7.59
CA VAL A 416 -12.98 -18.44 -7.42
C VAL A 416 -11.84 -17.45 -7.26
N ALA A 417 -10.67 -17.92 -6.87
CA ALA A 417 -9.48 -17.09 -6.70
C ALA A 417 -8.23 -17.95 -6.81
N LEU A 418 -7.09 -17.29 -7.02
CA LEU A 418 -5.79 -17.93 -7.10
C LEU A 418 -4.98 -17.54 -5.87
N ILE A 419 -4.15 -18.45 -5.37
CA ILE A 419 -3.28 -18.20 -4.23
C ILE A 419 -1.85 -18.63 -4.52
N ALA A 420 -0.91 -17.96 -3.86
CA ALA A 420 0.53 -18.28 -3.89
C ALA A 420 1.20 -17.46 -2.78
N PRO A 421 2.44 -17.80 -2.39
CA PRO A 421 3.23 -16.84 -1.60
C PRO A 421 3.40 -15.54 -2.41
N THR A 422 3.31 -14.40 -1.75
CA THR A 422 3.42 -13.12 -2.46
C THR A 422 4.83 -12.93 -3.00
N THR A 423 5.83 -13.10 -2.12
CA THR A 423 7.26 -12.98 -2.43
C THR A 423 8.01 -13.98 -1.55
N GLY A 424 9.34 -13.99 -1.68
CA GLY A 424 10.19 -14.58 -0.65
C GLY A 424 10.27 -13.66 0.56
N ARG A 425 11.07 -14.04 1.54
CA ARG A 425 11.33 -13.17 2.68
C ARG A 425 12.28 -12.04 2.30
N ALA A 426 12.35 -11.02 3.15
CA ALA A 426 13.20 -9.86 2.88
C ALA A 426 14.67 -10.29 2.74
N PHE A 427 15.38 -9.57 1.88
CA PHE A 427 16.77 -9.81 1.54
C PHE A 427 17.64 -8.67 2.11
N PRO A 428 18.95 -8.89 2.29
CA PRO A 428 19.82 -7.82 2.78
C PRO A 428 19.85 -6.62 1.85
N VAL A 429 19.94 -5.43 2.44
CA VAL A 429 20.10 -4.20 1.66
C VAL A 429 21.45 -4.24 0.94
N ASN A 430 21.46 -3.85 -0.33
CA ASN A 430 22.68 -3.78 -1.13
C ASN A 430 22.65 -2.50 -1.97
N LEU A 431 23.26 -1.43 -1.43
CA LEU A 431 23.27 -0.13 -2.11
C LEU A 431 24.13 -0.14 -3.37
N GLU A 432 25.13 -1.02 -3.44
CA GLU A 432 26.05 -1.05 -4.58
C GLU A 432 25.57 -1.96 -5.71
N GLY A 433 24.88 -3.05 -5.37
CA GLY A 433 24.46 -4.04 -6.37
C GLY A 433 22.99 -4.08 -6.68
N GLY A 434 22.19 -3.39 -5.89
CA GLY A 434 20.73 -3.42 -6.04
C GLY A 434 20.09 -4.61 -5.34
N ASP A 435 18.79 -4.74 -5.51
CA ASP A 435 17.99 -5.76 -4.83
C ASP A 435 18.34 -7.16 -5.31
N GLU A 436 18.42 -8.10 -4.37
CA GLU A 436 18.50 -9.53 -4.67
C GLU A 436 17.10 -10.16 -4.54
N PHE A 437 16.20 -9.71 -5.37
CA PHE A 437 14.80 -10.09 -5.31
C PHE A 437 14.61 -11.51 -5.85
N GLN A 438 14.00 -12.39 -5.05
CA GLN A 438 13.89 -13.81 -5.38
C GLN A 438 12.72 -14.11 -6.31
N GLY A 439 11.78 -13.21 -6.43
CA GLY A 439 10.60 -13.41 -7.26
C GLY A 439 9.31 -13.05 -6.53
N ALA A 440 8.20 -13.14 -7.26
CA ALA A 440 6.89 -12.75 -6.75
C ALA A 440 5.81 -13.37 -7.62
N CYS A 441 4.56 -13.31 -7.15
CA CYS A 441 3.41 -13.75 -7.95
C CYS A 441 2.63 -12.58 -8.54
N THR A 442 3.25 -11.41 -8.67
CA THR A 442 2.53 -10.15 -8.90
C THR A 442 2.22 -9.84 -10.36
N THR A 443 2.89 -10.50 -11.32
CA THR A 443 2.85 -10.07 -12.72
C THR A 443 1.48 -10.29 -13.37
N LEU A 444 0.84 -11.43 -13.13
CA LEU A 444 -0.48 -11.67 -13.73
C LEU A 444 -1.52 -10.62 -13.30
N PRO A 445 -1.68 -10.35 -11.98
CA PRO A 445 -2.62 -9.29 -11.61
C PRO A 445 -2.16 -7.89 -12.02
N ALA A 446 -0.85 -7.63 -12.06
CA ALA A 446 -0.35 -6.33 -12.50
C ALA A 446 -0.70 -6.06 -13.96
N VAL A 447 -0.35 -6.98 -14.84
CA VAL A 447 -0.50 -6.78 -16.29
C VAL A 447 -1.97 -6.84 -16.72
N SER A 448 -2.76 -7.72 -16.09
CA SER A 448 -4.19 -7.79 -16.37
C SER A 448 -4.95 -6.58 -15.82
N GLY A 449 -4.41 -5.93 -14.79
CA GLY A 449 -5.13 -4.89 -14.06
C GLY A 449 -6.12 -5.44 -13.04
N TYR A 450 -6.05 -6.73 -12.72
CA TYR A 450 -6.97 -7.39 -11.80
C TYR A 450 -6.50 -7.21 -10.35
N PRO A 451 -7.39 -7.37 -9.36
CA PRO A 451 -7.03 -7.11 -7.98
C PRO A 451 -6.14 -8.19 -7.36
N HIS A 452 -5.33 -7.78 -6.40
CA HIS A 452 -4.38 -8.63 -5.71
C HIS A 452 -4.28 -8.19 -4.26
N LEU A 453 -4.60 -9.10 -3.34
CA LEU A 453 -4.53 -8.87 -1.89
C LEU A 453 -3.42 -9.73 -1.31
N THR A 454 -2.55 -9.15 -0.48
CA THR A 454 -1.60 -9.92 0.32
C THR A 454 -1.93 -9.79 1.79
N VAL A 455 -1.87 -10.90 2.51
CA VAL A 455 -2.17 -10.98 3.95
C VAL A 455 -1.00 -11.69 4.62
N PRO A 456 -0.49 -11.22 5.78
CA PRO A 456 0.59 -11.94 6.46
C PRO A 456 0.23 -13.40 6.71
N MET A 457 1.16 -14.31 6.45
CA MET A 457 0.95 -15.75 6.69
C MET A 457 1.94 -16.35 7.68
N GLY A 458 2.70 -15.50 8.38
CA GLY A 458 3.68 -15.96 9.35
C GLY A 458 5.06 -15.46 9.02
N ARG A 459 6.06 -16.16 9.53
CA ARG A 459 7.46 -15.78 9.34
C ARG A 459 8.26 -16.93 8.76
N ALA A 460 9.21 -16.56 7.92
CA ALA A 460 10.20 -17.47 7.34
C ALA A 460 11.55 -17.02 7.86
N ASP A 461 12.17 -17.85 8.70
CA ASP A 461 13.47 -17.53 9.31
C ASP A 461 13.44 -16.16 9.99
N GLY A 462 12.35 -15.88 10.71
CA GLY A 462 12.18 -14.66 11.50
C GLY A 462 11.66 -13.45 10.76
N LEU A 463 11.51 -13.53 9.43
CA LEU A 463 11.05 -12.39 8.62
C LEU A 463 9.66 -12.65 8.04
N PRO A 464 8.81 -11.62 7.96
CA PRO A 464 7.45 -11.82 7.49
C PRO A 464 7.37 -12.32 6.05
N VAL A 465 6.35 -13.11 5.78
CA VAL A 465 5.98 -13.53 4.42
C VAL A 465 4.46 -13.41 4.27
N GLY A 466 4.01 -13.22 3.03
CA GLY A 466 2.62 -12.96 2.72
C GLY A 466 1.98 -14.03 1.85
N LEU A 467 0.67 -14.20 2.06
CA LEU A 467 -0.19 -15.05 1.24
C LEU A 467 -0.99 -14.15 0.29
N SER A 468 -0.93 -14.44 -1.00
CA SER A 468 -1.65 -13.69 -2.02
C SER A 468 -2.98 -14.34 -2.36
N PHE A 469 -4.00 -13.50 -2.54
CA PHE A 469 -5.29 -13.83 -3.13
C PHE A 469 -5.46 -12.96 -4.36
N MET A 470 -5.65 -13.59 -5.51
CA MET A 470 -5.81 -12.90 -6.80
C MET A 470 -7.12 -13.35 -7.43
N GLY A 471 -7.85 -12.43 -8.02
CA GLY A 471 -9.15 -12.77 -8.58
C GLY A 471 -9.47 -12.02 -9.85
N PRO A 472 -10.69 -12.22 -10.38
CA PRO A 472 -11.09 -11.51 -11.59
C PRO A 472 -11.30 -10.03 -11.33
N GLN A 473 -11.45 -9.29 -12.41
CA GLN A 473 -11.66 -7.84 -12.37
C GLN A 473 -12.82 -7.50 -11.42
N PHE A 474 -12.58 -6.53 -10.54
CA PHE A 474 -13.57 -6.02 -9.59
C PHE A 474 -14.03 -7.03 -8.54
N SER A 475 -13.18 -7.99 -8.20
CA SER A 475 -13.48 -8.96 -7.14
C SER A 475 -12.95 -8.55 -5.77
N GLU A 476 -12.66 -7.27 -5.56
CA GLU A 476 -12.07 -6.79 -4.31
C GLU A 476 -12.86 -7.24 -3.07
N ALA A 477 -14.18 -7.14 -3.11
CA ALA A 477 -15.02 -7.50 -1.96
C ALA A 477 -14.82 -8.96 -1.57
N ARG A 478 -14.77 -9.84 -2.57
CA ARG A 478 -14.57 -11.28 -2.32
C ARG A 478 -13.18 -11.58 -1.81
N LEU A 479 -12.15 -10.95 -2.41
CA LEU A 479 -10.77 -11.16 -1.96
C LEU A 479 -10.58 -10.66 -0.53
N LEU A 480 -11.14 -9.50 -0.20
CA LEU A 480 -11.07 -8.97 1.16
C LEU A 480 -11.75 -9.91 2.15
N SER A 481 -12.90 -10.46 1.77
CA SER A 481 -13.63 -11.38 2.65
C SER A 481 -12.82 -12.67 2.88
N MET A 482 -12.23 -13.23 1.82
CA MET A 482 -11.36 -14.41 1.95
C MET A 482 -10.16 -14.11 2.84
N GLY A 483 -9.49 -12.97 2.61
CA GLY A 483 -8.34 -12.57 3.40
C GLY A 483 -8.70 -12.35 4.86
N TYR A 484 -9.87 -11.78 5.12
CA TYR A 484 -10.37 -11.57 6.48
C TYR A 484 -10.57 -12.92 7.19
N ALA A 485 -11.24 -13.87 6.55
CA ALA A 485 -11.46 -15.19 7.13
C ALA A 485 -10.14 -15.89 7.42
N PHE A 486 -9.18 -15.81 6.48
CA PHE A 486 -7.86 -16.38 6.67
C PHE A 486 -7.14 -15.72 7.86
N GLU A 487 -7.11 -14.38 7.87
CA GLU A 487 -6.42 -13.61 8.92
C GLU A 487 -6.93 -13.97 10.30
N GLN A 488 -8.26 -14.07 10.45
CA GLN A 488 -8.89 -14.34 11.75
C GLN A 488 -8.63 -15.76 12.24
N LYS A 489 -8.40 -16.71 11.32
CA LYS A 489 -8.26 -18.13 11.67
C LYS A 489 -6.81 -18.61 11.68
N HIS A 490 -5.89 -17.80 11.17
CA HIS A 490 -4.47 -18.20 11.08
C HIS A 490 -3.72 -17.74 12.31
N ILE A 491 -3.16 -18.69 13.05
CA ILE A 491 -2.33 -18.40 14.22
C ILE A 491 -0.88 -18.29 13.72
N GLN A 492 -0.26 -17.13 13.93
CA GLN A 492 1.11 -16.88 13.49
C GLN A 492 2.11 -17.11 14.62
#